data_1c0ace10117d2fe2290adbacd3767169
#
_entry.id   1c0ace10117d2fe2290adbacd3767169
#
_cell.length_a   1.000
_cell.length_b   1.000
_cell.length_c   1.000
_cell.angle_alpha   90.00
_cell.angle_beta   90.00
_cell.angle_gamma   90.00
#
_symmetry.space_group_name_H-M   'P 1'
#
loop_
_entity.id
_entity.type
_entity.pdbx_description
1 polymer ?
#
loop_
_entity_poly.entity_id
_entity_poly.type
_entity_poly.pdbx_seq_one_letter_code
_entity_poly.pdbx_strand_id
1 'polypeptide(L)'
;MKNLLLKISVFTSLIAGTLAPVFAQTDYSDAERELEKASDKLFIQAERRFENGKYWEAARDLIVLLDFYPRYSRIDEATYILADCLYEIGLNDGANKLYRHLVKKHVRSPHLPNALLGLQRVEYDQHDYTKSLEFFKVLNRTHPPQQIHDASRYIAGLCYQRLHEYSQAVNILSAVGENSPFYPHALYTLAISHLRLKNVRQAIEAFRRIKKLSITSPERKRVLDETHLTLGYIYYELGYYQQALNEFNDVSSDHSRHQDALLAAGWARVKLDQFKQATLPLTELVANNPTDELAEEGLFLLGRCYLKMGLYAEAQSVYENLISIFPRREVIPNMVNEINLTLEAESIKMERIKLDLLMLETKLLDMLEISSEESMPEHIQEEQDRIAEARIGLLRRIREERQTFEKMSYLIDEMKRRTEVKQDRRDWRAYAEYGRTRAKFLKEIQDKDNNSQVQ
;
A
#
# COMPACT_ATOMS: atom_id res chain seq x y z
N MET A 1 -15.54 -17.56 -16.00
CA MET A 1 -14.70 -16.87 -16.99
C MET A 1 -14.69 -17.47 -18.42
N LYS A 2 -14.69 -18.79 -18.63
CA LYS A 2 -15.01 -19.36 -19.96
C LYS A 2 -16.42 -18.97 -20.47
N ASN A 3 -17.36 -18.72 -19.56
CA ASN A 3 -18.73 -18.32 -19.89
C ASN A 3 -18.91 -16.83 -20.24
N LEU A 4 -17.96 -15.95 -19.87
CA LEU A 4 -18.03 -14.53 -20.22
C LEU A 4 -17.60 -14.30 -21.68
N LEU A 5 -16.55 -15.02 -22.15
CA LEU A 5 -16.13 -15.00 -23.55
C LEU A 5 -17.08 -15.78 -24.49
N LEU A 6 -17.86 -16.74 -23.96
CA LEU A 6 -18.86 -17.50 -24.73
C LEU A 6 -20.21 -16.77 -24.85
N LYS A 7 -20.57 -15.90 -23.89
CA LYS A 7 -21.82 -15.12 -23.98
C LYS A 7 -21.72 -13.93 -24.92
N ILE A 8 -20.55 -13.42 -25.20
CA ILE A 8 -20.30 -12.37 -26.21
C ILE A 8 -20.46 -12.90 -27.64
N SER A 9 -20.41 -14.23 -27.85
CA SER A 9 -20.49 -14.86 -29.18
C SER A 9 -21.91 -15.23 -29.66
N VAL A 10 -22.94 -15.12 -28.81
CA VAL A 10 -24.28 -15.65 -29.13
C VAL A 10 -25.30 -14.58 -29.53
N PHE A 11 -24.98 -13.29 -29.38
CA PHE A 11 -25.93 -12.22 -29.72
C PHE A 11 -25.75 -11.59 -31.14
N THR A 12 -24.81 -12.05 -31.96
CA THR A 12 -24.61 -11.53 -33.32
C THR A 12 -25.29 -12.34 -34.43
N SER A 13 -26.24 -13.24 -34.10
CA SER A 13 -26.83 -14.16 -35.11
C SER A 13 -28.34 -14.12 -35.23
N LEU A 14 -28.99 -12.98 -34.99
CA LEU A 14 -30.42 -12.91 -35.30
C LEU A 14 -30.88 -11.49 -35.69
N ILE A 15 -30.42 -10.97 -36.81
CA ILE A 15 -31.19 -10.07 -37.71
C ILE A 15 -30.46 -10.10 -39.06
N ALA A 16 -30.73 -11.12 -39.83
CA ALA A 16 -30.46 -11.10 -41.28
C ALA A 16 -31.69 -11.62 -41.99
N GLY A 17 -32.55 -10.72 -42.40
CA GLY A 17 -33.75 -11.04 -43.17
C GLY A 17 -34.33 -9.82 -43.86
N THR A 18 -33.81 -9.54 -45.07
CA THR A 18 -34.46 -8.91 -46.22
C THR A 18 -35.05 -7.51 -46.10
N LEU A 19 -34.33 -6.56 -46.65
CA LEU A 19 -34.85 -5.56 -47.61
C LEU A 19 -33.64 -4.86 -48.25
N ALA A 20 -33.34 -5.15 -49.47
CA ALA A 20 -32.37 -4.45 -50.33
C ALA A 20 -33.10 -3.45 -51.22
N PRO A 21 -32.39 -2.64 -51.98
CA PRO A 21 -31.52 -1.52 -51.70
C PRO A 21 -31.90 -0.29 -52.53
N VAL A 22 -31.56 0.91 -52.11
CA VAL A 22 -31.29 2.07 -53.00
C VAL A 22 -31.08 3.37 -52.16
N PHE A 23 -30.34 3.39 -51.08
CA PHE A 23 -29.78 4.63 -50.51
C PHE A 23 -28.51 4.27 -49.71
N ALA A 24 -27.42 3.96 -50.38
CA ALA A 24 -26.46 3.17 -49.64
C ALA A 24 -25.04 3.73 -49.52
N GLN A 25 -24.66 4.89 -50.04
CA GLN A 25 -23.27 5.31 -49.96
C GLN A 25 -23.00 6.62 -49.20
N THR A 26 -23.97 7.50 -49.02
CA THR A 26 -23.84 8.72 -48.24
C THR A 26 -24.23 8.53 -46.79
N ASP A 27 -25.19 7.65 -46.47
CA ASP A 27 -25.66 7.37 -45.14
C ASP A 27 -24.66 6.59 -44.27
N TYR A 28 -23.88 5.69 -44.86
CA TYR A 28 -22.90 4.88 -44.12
C TYR A 28 -21.78 5.73 -43.49
N SER A 29 -21.28 6.71 -44.23
CA SER A 29 -20.20 7.59 -43.71
C SER A 29 -20.68 8.54 -42.64
N ASP A 30 -21.92 8.97 -42.69
CA ASP A 30 -22.51 9.88 -41.69
C ASP A 30 -22.88 9.11 -40.43
N ALA A 31 -23.43 7.90 -40.52
CA ALA A 31 -23.68 7.00 -39.40
C ALA A 31 -22.37 6.60 -38.66
N GLU A 32 -21.31 6.27 -39.39
CA GLU A 32 -20.00 5.99 -38.81
C GLU A 32 -19.43 7.21 -38.09
N ARG A 33 -19.59 8.42 -38.63
CA ARG A 33 -19.16 9.66 -37.97
C ARG A 33 -19.96 9.96 -36.69
N GLU A 34 -21.25 9.72 -36.67
CA GLU A 34 -22.07 9.91 -35.46
C GLU A 34 -21.73 8.87 -34.39
N LEU A 35 -21.47 7.61 -34.78
CA LEU A 35 -20.99 6.59 -33.85
C LEU A 35 -19.62 6.95 -33.27
N GLU A 36 -18.69 7.45 -34.09
CA GLU A 36 -17.37 7.91 -33.60
C GLU A 36 -17.50 9.10 -32.64
N LYS A 37 -18.38 10.07 -32.93
CA LYS A 37 -18.64 11.19 -32.02
C LYS A 37 -19.28 10.74 -30.69
N ALA A 38 -20.18 9.77 -30.73
CA ALA A 38 -20.79 9.20 -29.52
C ALA A 38 -19.76 8.47 -28.66
N SER A 39 -18.90 7.65 -29.30
CA SER A 39 -17.81 6.95 -28.61
C SER A 39 -16.76 7.92 -28.06
N ASP A 40 -16.39 8.98 -28.82
CA ASP A 40 -15.50 10.04 -28.31
C ASP A 40 -16.06 10.74 -27.05
N LYS A 41 -17.35 11.07 -27.07
CA LYS A 41 -17.99 11.71 -25.92
C LYS A 41 -17.93 10.82 -24.68
N LEU A 42 -18.23 9.53 -24.83
CA LEU A 42 -18.18 8.55 -23.75
C LEU A 42 -16.73 8.34 -23.26
N PHE A 43 -15.78 8.25 -24.19
CA PHE A 43 -14.37 8.11 -23.88
C PHE A 43 -13.83 9.32 -23.08
N ILE A 44 -14.06 10.55 -23.54
CA ILE A 44 -13.64 11.78 -22.86
C ILE A 44 -14.24 11.87 -21.45
N GLN A 45 -15.49 11.41 -21.29
CA GLN A 45 -16.11 11.35 -19.97
C GLN A 45 -15.41 10.35 -19.05
N ALA A 46 -15.10 9.17 -19.55
CA ALA A 46 -14.37 8.13 -18.83
C ALA A 46 -12.95 8.56 -18.46
N GLU A 47 -12.22 9.15 -19.41
CA GLU A 47 -10.88 9.70 -19.21
C GLU A 47 -10.87 10.77 -18.09
N ARG A 48 -11.81 11.72 -18.13
CA ARG A 48 -11.98 12.74 -17.07
C ARG A 48 -12.29 12.11 -15.71
N ARG A 49 -13.09 11.03 -15.67
CA ARG A 49 -13.37 10.31 -14.42
C ARG A 49 -12.13 9.61 -13.91
N PHE A 50 -11.35 9.00 -14.79
CA PHE A 50 -10.09 8.36 -14.46
C PHE A 50 -9.09 9.37 -13.87
N GLU A 51 -8.89 10.51 -14.51
CA GLU A 51 -8.01 11.60 -14.02
C GLU A 51 -8.42 12.13 -12.63
N ASN A 52 -9.73 12.13 -12.33
CA ASN A 52 -10.27 12.53 -11.03
C ASN A 52 -10.29 11.40 -9.99
N GLY A 53 -9.66 10.24 -10.25
CA GLY A 53 -9.60 9.09 -9.35
C GLY A 53 -10.93 8.34 -9.19
N LYS A 54 -11.93 8.61 -10.05
CA LYS A 54 -13.22 7.92 -10.07
C LYS A 54 -13.13 6.65 -10.92
N TYR A 55 -12.26 5.75 -10.51
CA TYR A 55 -11.89 4.57 -11.31
C TYR A 55 -13.06 3.62 -11.57
N TRP A 56 -13.98 3.49 -10.60
CA TRP A 56 -15.15 2.64 -10.73
C TRP A 56 -16.11 3.14 -11.83
N GLU A 57 -16.41 4.43 -11.83
CA GLU A 57 -17.28 5.06 -12.82
C GLU A 57 -16.62 5.11 -14.20
N ALA A 58 -15.31 5.35 -14.24
CA ALA A 58 -14.54 5.29 -15.49
C ALA A 58 -14.57 3.87 -16.09
N ALA A 59 -14.40 2.83 -15.27
CA ALA A 59 -14.46 1.45 -15.71
C ALA A 59 -15.82 1.08 -16.32
N ARG A 60 -16.93 1.52 -15.71
CA ARG A 60 -18.28 1.30 -16.26
C ARG A 60 -18.43 1.90 -17.65
N ASP A 61 -18.07 3.18 -17.81
CA ASP A 61 -18.18 3.89 -19.07
C ASP A 61 -17.33 3.21 -20.15
N LEU A 62 -16.11 2.76 -19.80
CA LEU A 62 -15.20 2.09 -20.72
C LEU A 62 -15.67 0.68 -21.10
N ILE A 63 -16.33 -0.05 -20.19
CA ILE A 63 -16.94 -1.35 -20.52
C ILE A 63 -18.04 -1.14 -21.57
N VAL A 64 -18.92 -0.15 -21.37
CA VAL A 64 -19.96 0.21 -22.34
C VAL A 64 -19.31 0.58 -23.68
N LEU A 65 -18.28 1.41 -23.67
CA LEU A 65 -17.59 1.80 -24.91
C LEU A 65 -17.01 0.60 -25.65
N LEU A 66 -16.34 -0.32 -24.95
CA LEU A 66 -15.73 -1.50 -25.58
C LEU A 66 -16.77 -2.49 -26.12
N ASP A 67 -17.95 -2.60 -25.47
CA ASP A 67 -19.00 -3.52 -25.89
C ASP A 67 -19.81 -2.96 -27.09
N PHE A 68 -20.16 -1.66 -27.08
CA PHE A 68 -21.01 -1.06 -28.10
C PHE A 68 -20.23 -0.46 -29.27
N TYR A 69 -18.97 -0.05 -29.05
CA TYR A 69 -18.15 0.62 -30.07
C TYR A 69 -16.84 -0.13 -30.36
N PRO A 70 -16.87 -1.42 -30.77
CA PRO A 70 -15.66 -2.24 -30.94
C PRO A 70 -14.74 -1.77 -32.07
N ARG A 71 -15.19 -0.81 -32.92
CA ARG A 71 -14.41 -0.20 -34.00
C ARG A 71 -13.94 1.21 -33.67
N TYR A 72 -14.12 1.66 -32.44
CA TYR A 72 -13.67 2.97 -32.02
C TYR A 72 -12.17 3.17 -32.31
N SER A 73 -11.83 4.35 -32.83
CA SER A 73 -10.46 4.63 -33.28
C SER A 73 -9.41 4.55 -32.18
N ARG A 74 -9.77 4.90 -30.93
CA ARG A 74 -8.91 4.85 -29.73
C ARG A 74 -9.21 3.63 -28.84
N ILE A 75 -9.58 2.50 -29.42
CA ILE A 75 -9.99 1.29 -28.67
C ILE A 75 -8.85 0.72 -27.82
N ASP A 76 -7.61 0.86 -28.27
CA ASP A 76 -6.41 0.42 -27.56
C ASP A 76 -6.16 1.28 -26.33
N GLU A 77 -6.35 2.58 -26.43
CA GLU A 77 -6.25 3.51 -25.30
C GLU A 77 -7.38 3.27 -24.29
N ALA A 78 -8.62 3.11 -24.76
CA ALA A 78 -9.75 2.77 -23.91
C ALA A 78 -9.53 1.44 -23.16
N THR A 79 -8.97 0.43 -23.83
CA THR A 79 -8.60 -0.85 -23.21
C THR A 79 -7.51 -0.67 -22.15
N TYR A 80 -6.52 0.19 -22.42
CA TYR A 80 -5.46 0.50 -21.46
C TYR A 80 -6.02 1.19 -20.23
N ILE A 81 -6.83 2.26 -20.41
CA ILE A 81 -7.41 3.00 -19.27
C ILE A 81 -8.35 2.09 -18.46
N LEU A 82 -9.15 1.22 -19.13
CA LEU A 82 -9.98 0.25 -18.39
C LEU A 82 -9.12 -0.71 -17.56
N ALA A 83 -8.00 -1.17 -18.10
CA ALA A 83 -7.10 -2.04 -17.35
C ALA A 83 -6.51 -1.33 -16.12
N ASP A 84 -6.10 -0.05 -16.25
CA ASP A 84 -5.65 0.76 -15.13
C ASP A 84 -6.76 1.00 -14.11
N CYS A 85 -8.01 1.28 -14.55
CA CYS A 85 -9.14 1.39 -13.64
C CYS A 85 -9.37 0.11 -12.83
N LEU A 86 -9.33 -1.06 -13.49
CA LEU A 86 -9.50 -2.36 -12.82
C LEU A 86 -8.38 -2.63 -11.81
N TYR A 87 -7.16 -2.25 -12.15
CA TYR A 87 -6.03 -2.34 -11.22
C TYR A 87 -6.23 -1.47 -9.97
N GLU A 88 -6.60 -0.19 -10.14
CA GLU A 88 -6.79 0.76 -9.05
C GLU A 88 -7.96 0.39 -8.12
N ILE A 89 -9.01 -0.30 -8.63
CA ILE A 89 -10.10 -0.83 -7.79
C ILE A 89 -9.81 -2.22 -7.20
N GLY A 90 -8.62 -2.78 -7.48
CA GLY A 90 -8.16 -4.06 -6.93
C GLY A 90 -8.70 -5.29 -7.65
N LEU A 91 -9.10 -5.18 -8.93
CA LEU A 91 -9.51 -6.28 -9.79
C LEU A 91 -8.33 -6.75 -10.66
N ASN A 92 -7.27 -7.22 -10.00
CA ASN A 92 -5.98 -7.52 -10.61
C ASN A 92 -6.05 -8.56 -11.75
N ASP A 93 -6.88 -9.58 -11.62
CA ASP A 93 -7.09 -10.59 -12.67
C ASP A 93 -7.70 -9.99 -13.94
N GLY A 94 -8.67 -9.09 -13.78
CA GLY A 94 -9.29 -8.35 -14.88
C GLY A 94 -8.28 -7.46 -15.58
N ALA A 95 -7.54 -6.66 -14.81
CA ALA A 95 -6.47 -5.79 -15.31
C ALA A 95 -5.42 -6.59 -16.10
N ASN A 96 -4.92 -7.69 -15.53
CA ASN A 96 -3.93 -8.57 -16.18
C ASN A 96 -4.42 -9.05 -17.55
N LYS A 97 -5.69 -9.46 -17.66
CA LYS A 97 -6.26 -9.94 -18.94
C LYS A 97 -6.34 -8.84 -19.98
N LEU A 98 -6.75 -7.63 -19.60
CA LEU A 98 -6.85 -6.50 -20.53
C LEU A 98 -5.46 -6.03 -20.98
N TYR A 99 -4.50 -5.89 -20.07
CA TYR A 99 -3.11 -5.57 -20.44
C TYR A 99 -2.53 -6.64 -21.39
N ARG A 100 -2.73 -7.93 -21.11
CA ARG A 100 -2.30 -9.01 -22.02
C ARG A 100 -3.01 -8.99 -23.36
N HIS A 101 -4.30 -8.62 -23.39
CA HIS A 101 -5.05 -8.43 -24.61
C HIS A 101 -4.42 -7.33 -25.47
N LEU A 102 -4.14 -6.17 -24.86
CA LEU A 102 -3.50 -5.05 -25.53
C LEU A 102 -2.13 -5.44 -26.10
N VAL A 103 -1.27 -6.06 -25.29
CA VAL A 103 0.07 -6.50 -25.72
C VAL A 103 0.01 -7.50 -26.88
N LYS A 104 -1.02 -8.36 -26.94
CA LYS A 104 -1.17 -9.36 -28.01
C LYS A 104 -1.82 -8.80 -29.28
N LYS A 105 -2.82 -7.93 -29.14
CA LYS A 105 -3.64 -7.47 -30.28
C LYS A 105 -3.22 -6.12 -30.84
N HIS A 106 -2.68 -5.25 -29.99
CA HIS A 106 -2.35 -3.88 -30.32
C HIS A 106 -0.83 -3.62 -30.20
N VAL A 107 -0.03 -4.47 -30.86
CA VAL A 107 1.46 -4.42 -30.78
C VAL A 107 2.08 -3.11 -31.30
N ARG A 108 1.31 -2.30 -32.04
CA ARG A 108 1.72 -0.98 -32.55
C ARG A 108 1.12 0.18 -31.74
N SER A 109 0.35 -0.13 -30.72
CA SER A 109 -0.26 0.90 -29.87
C SER A 109 0.81 1.74 -29.16
N PRO A 110 0.66 3.07 -29.09
CA PRO A 110 1.50 3.92 -28.26
C PRO A 110 1.40 3.57 -26.77
N HIS A 111 0.33 2.88 -26.35
CA HIS A 111 0.10 2.44 -24.96
C HIS A 111 0.72 1.07 -24.64
N LEU A 112 1.41 0.43 -25.59
CA LEU A 112 2.10 -0.85 -25.37
C LEU A 112 3.09 -0.80 -24.19
N PRO A 113 3.96 0.24 -24.04
CA PRO A 113 4.85 0.34 -22.89
C PRO A 113 4.10 0.49 -21.56
N ASN A 114 2.99 1.22 -21.53
CA ASN A 114 2.14 1.39 -20.37
C ASN A 114 1.50 0.06 -19.95
N ALA A 115 0.98 -0.72 -20.91
CA ALA A 115 0.40 -2.03 -20.63
C ALA A 115 1.44 -3.03 -20.10
N LEU A 116 2.67 -3.00 -20.63
CA LEU A 116 3.77 -3.81 -20.10
C LEU A 116 4.17 -3.41 -18.68
N LEU A 117 4.17 -2.10 -18.38
CA LEU A 117 4.37 -1.60 -17.02
C LEU A 117 3.22 -2.03 -16.11
N GLY A 118 1.96 -1.98 -16.59
CA GLY A 118 0.79 -2.48 -15.86
C GLY A 118 0.92 -3.96 -15.52
N LEU A 119 1.33 -4.81 -16.48
CA LEU A 119 1.61 -6.23 -16.21
C LEU A 119 2.72 -6.42 -15.19
N GLN A 120 3.80 -5.64 -15.28
CA GLN A 120 4.89 -5.68 -14.31
C GLN A 120 4.41 -5.35 -12.90
N ARG A 121 3.53 -4.33 -12.74
CA ARG A 121 2.93 -3.94 -11.45
C ARG A 121 2.05 -5.07 -10.89
N VAL A 122 1.14 -5.60 -11.70
CA VAL A 122 0.22 -6.67 -11.29
C VAL A 122 0.99 -7.91 -10.80
N GLU A 123 1.99 -8.37 -11.55
CA GLU A 123 2.78 -9.54 -11.13
C GLU A 123 3.61 -9.25 -9.87
N TYR A 124 4.09 -8.01 -9.68
CA TYR A 124 4.76 -7.59 -8.44
C TYR A 124 3.81 -7.68 -7.23
N ASP A 125 2.59 -7.17 -7.36
CA ASP A 125 1.58 -7.18 -6.28
C ASP A 125 1.07 -8.59 -5.98
N GLN A 126 1.07 -9.48 -6.97
CA GLN A 126 0.81 -10.91 -6.81
C GLN A 126 2.02 -11.70 -6.28
N HIS A 127 3.12 -11.00 -5.93
CA HIS A 127 4.35 -11.58 -5.43
C HIS A 127 5.10 -12.49 -6.43
N ASP A 128 4.72 -12.49 -7.71
CA ASP A 128 5.48 -13.18 -8.77
C ASP A 128 6.58 -12.27 -9.33
N TYR A 129 7.59 -12.06 -8.52
CA TYR A 129 8.71 -11.16 -8.85
C TYR A 129 9.46 -11.59 -10.11
N THR A 130 9.52 -12.89 -10.38
CA THR A 130 10.18 -13.44 -11.56
C THR A 130 9.46 -13.04 -12.85
N LYS A 131 8.13 -13.20 -12.90
CA LYS A 131 7.33 -12.75 -14.05
C LYS A 131 7.33 -11.23 -14.19
N SER A 132 7.28 -10.49 -13.08
CA SER A 132 7.43 -9.04 -13.09
C SER A 132 8.73 -8.62 -13.80
N LEU A 133 9.85 -9.28 -13.52
CA LEU A 133 11.15 -9.06 -14.17
C LEU A 133 11.16 -9.49 -15.65
N GLU A 134 10.37 -10.48 -16.06
CA GLU A 134 10.21 -10.83 -17.48
C GLU A 134 9.56 -9.67 -18.24
N PHE A 135 8.50 -9.07 -17.69
CA PHE A 135 7.87 -7.88 -18.29
C PHE A 135 8.81 -6.68 -18.33
N PHE A 136 9.62 -6.46 -17.30
CA PHE A 136 10.68 -5.46 -17.32
C PHE A 136 11.64 -5.66 -18.50
N LYS A 137 12.11 -6.89 -18.75
CA LYS A 137 13.01 -7.20 -19.88
C LYS A 137 12.34 -6.93 -21.22
N VAL A 138 11.05 -7.25 -21.36
CA VAL A 138 10.28 -7.01 -22.60
C VAL A 138 10.10 -5.51 -22.82
N LEU A 139 9.70 -4.77 -21.77
CA LEU A 139 9.49 -3.33 -21.79
C LEU A 139 10.76 -2.59 -22.24
N ASN A 140 11.93 -2.94 -21.69
CA ASN A 140 13.20 -2.33 -22.08
C ASN A 140 13.50 -2.45 -23.59
N ARG A 141 13.02 -3.49 -24.27
CA ARG A 141 13.21 -3.66 -25.72
C ARG A 141 12.31 -2.75 -26.55
N THR A 142 11.26 -2.18 -25.97
CA THR A 142 10.33 -1.27 -26.66
C THR A 142 10.83 0.18 -26.71
N HIS A 143 11.94 0.51 -26.06
CA HIS A 143 12.46 1.87 -25.92
C HIS A 143 11.38 2.84 -25.40
N PRO A 144 10.84 2.59 -24.21
CA PRO A 144 9.71 3.35 -23.69
C PRO A 144 10.10 4.80 -23.34
N PRO A 145 9.12 5.72 -23.23
CA PRO A 145 9.34 7.04 -22.65
C PRO A 145 10.06 6.97 -21.29
N GLN A 146 10.91 7.97 -21.00
CA GLN A 146 11.76 7.95 -19.80
C GLN A 146 10.98 7.73 -18.51
N GLN A 147 9.80 8.33 -18.37
CA GLN A 147 8.98 8.18 -17.17
C GLN A 147 8.54 6.73 -16.94
N ILE A 148 8.11 6.05 -18.01
CA ILE A 148 7.70 4.63 -17.95
C ILE A 148 8.92 3.76 -17.66
N HIS A 149 10.06 4.08 -18.27
CA HIS A 149 11.31 3.35 -18.05
C HIS A 149 11.77 3.45 -16.59
N ASP A 150 11.72 4.63 -15.99
CA ASP A 150 12.11 4.86 -14.60
C ASP A 150 11.16 4.16 -13.63
N ALA A 151 9.83 4.21 -13.88
CA ALA A 151 8.85 3.45 -13.11
C ALA A 151 9.13 1.95 -13.16
N SER A 152 9.38 1.42 -14.36
CA SER A 152 9.69 0.01 -14.56
C SER A 152 11.01 -0.41 -13.90
N ARG A 153 12.05 0.43 -13.95
CA ARG A 153 13.33 0.21 -13.23
C ARG A 153 13.11 0.17 -11.72
N TYR A 154 12.31 1.09 -11.20
CA TYR A 154 12.02 1.12 -9.78
C TYR A 154 11.34 -0.18 -9.32
N ILE A 155 10.30 -0.66 -10.03
CA ILE A 155 9.64 -1.92 -9.73
C ILE A 155 10.61 -3.10 -9.88
N ALA A 156 11.44 -3.12 -10.92
CA ALA A 156 12.46 -4.17 -11.10
C ALA A 156 13.47 -4.18 -9.95
N GLY A 157 13.87 -3.00 -9.46
CA GLY A 157 14.72 -2.88 -8.27
C GLY A 157 14.08 -3.47 -7.02
N LEU A 158 12.78 -3.22 -6.81
CA LEU A 158 12.01 -3.85 -5.74
C LEU A 158 11.93 -5.37 -5.90
N CYS A 159 11.69 -5.88 -7.13
CA CYS A 159 11.68 -7.32 -7.41
C CYS A 159 13.02 -7.98 -7.04
N TYR A 160 14.14 -7.42 -7.51
CA TYR A 160 15.46 -7.93 -7.17
C TYR A 160 15.74 -7.90 -5.67
N GLN A 161 15.27 -6.87 -4.96
CA GLN A 161 15.39 -6.79 -3.50
C GLN A 161 14.59 -7.91 -2.81
N ARG A 162 13.36 -8.19 -3.27
CA ARG A 162 12.51 -9.28 -2.75
C ARG A 162 13.10 -10.67 -3.03
N LEU A 163 13.81 -10.81 -4.15
CA LEU A 163 14.54 -12.04 -4.51
C LEU A 163 15.93 -12.12 -3.84
N HIS A 164 16.28 -11.17 -2.97
CA HIS A 164 17.60 -11.07 -2.32
C HIS A 164 18.79 -10.86 -3.28
N GLU A 165 18.52 -10.47 -4.52
CA GLU A 165 19.52 -10.16 -5.54
C GLU A 165 19.97 -8.69 -5.45
N TYR A 166 20.53 -8.30 -4.30
CA TYR A 166 20.80 -6.90 -3.96
C TYR A 166 21.75 -6.20 -4.92
N SER A 167 22.71 -6.91 -5.50
CA SER A 167 23.65 -6.35 -6.49
C SER A 167 22.92 -5.93 -7.77
N GLN A 168 21.94 -6.72 -8.22
CA GLN A 168 21.09 -6.39 -9.36
C GLN A 168 20.17 -5.20 -9.03
N ALA A 169 19.60 -5.19 -7.81
CA ALA A 169 18.81 -4.06 -7.34
C ALA A 169 19.60 -2.75 -7.38
N VAL A 170 20.85 -2.74 -6.88
CA VAL A 170 21.74 -1.57 -6.92
C VAL A 170 21.96 -1.09 -8.35
N ASN A 171 22.28 -2.01 -9.27
CA ASN A 171 22.54 -1.66 -10.67
C ASN A 171 21.33 -1.02 -11.35
N ILE A 172 20.14 -1.61 -11.18
CA ILE A 172 18.91 -1.10 -11.83
C ILE A 172 18.44 0.22 -11.20
N LEU A 173 18.44 0.32 -9.86
CA LEU A 173 17.96 1.50 -9.15
C LEU A 173 18.85 2.73 -9.37
N SER A 174 20.17 2.52 -9.51
CA SER A 174 21.11 3.62 -9.80
C SER A 174 20.87 4.29 -11.16
N ALA A 175 20.17 3.63 -12.06
CA ALA A 175 19.84 4.14 -13.39
C ALA A 175 18.48 4.89 -13.45
N VAL A 176 17.76 5.05 -12.34
CA VAL A 176 16.55 5.87 -12.25
C VAL A 176 16.94 7.34 -12.29
N GLY A 177 16.31 8.12 -13.17
CA GLY A 177 16.65 9.50 -13.40
C GLY A 177 16.28 10.44 -12.24
N GLU A 178 17.08 11.50 -12.01
CA GLU A 178 16.86 12.45 -10.90
C GLU A 178 15.55 13.23 -11.01
N ASN A 179 15.06 13.43 -12.23
CA ASN A 179 13.78 14.11 -12.50
C ASN A 179 12.57 13.17 -12.38
N SER A 180 12.79 11.88 -12.15
CA SER A 180 11.72 10.91 -11.99
C SER A 180 10.97 11.12 -10.68
N PRO A 181 9.63 11.01 -10.65
CA PRO A 181 8.88 11.00 -9.40
C PRO A 181 9.27 9.81 -8.50
N PHE A 182 9.80 8.73 -9.08
CA PHE A 182 10.26 7.55 -8.35
C PHE A 182 11.67 7.70 -7.77
N TYR A 183 12.41 8.75 -8.12
CA TYR A 183 13.81 8.91 -7.72
C TYR A 183 14.06 8.86 -6.21
N PRO A 184 13.26 9.56 -5.35
CA PRO A 184 13.45 9.46 -3.89
C PRO A 184 13.28 8.04 -3.37
N HIS A 185 12.26 7.34 -3.86
CA HIS A 185 11.99 5.95 -3.49
C HIS A 185 13.08 4.98 -4.00
N ALA A 186 13.58 5.22 -5.23
CA ALA A 186 14.67 4.46 -5.80
C ALA A 186 15.96 4.62 -5.00
N LEU A 187 16.30 5.86 -4.60
CA LEU A 187 17.44 6.14 -3.72
C LEU A 187 17.31 5.46 -2.36
N TYR A 188 16.12 5.47 -1.77
CA TYR A 188 15.88 4.79 -0.49
C TYR A 188 16.08 3.29 -0.63
N THR A 189 15.46 2.66 -1.63
CA THR A 189 15.59 1.23 -1.91
C THR A 189 17.03 0.85 -2.28
N LEU A 190 17.73 1.71 -3.02
CA LEU A 190 19.17 1.59 -3.32
C LEU A 190 20.00 1.58 -2.03
N ALA A 191 19.75 2.51 -1.12
CA ALA A 191 20.43 2.59 0.17
C ALA A 191 20.23 1.31 1.01
N ILE A 192 18.97 0.83 1.09
CA ILE A 192 18.67 -0.43 1.78
C ILE A 192 19.39 -1.61 1.12
N SER A 193 19.46 -1.66 -0.23
CA SER A 193 20.18 -2.71 -0.95
C SER A 193 21.69 -2.67 -0.65
N HIS A 194 22.28 -1.48 -0.54
CA HIS A 194 23.67 -1.32 -0.09
C HIS A 194 23.87 -1.80 1.34
N LEU A 195 22.93 -1.54 2.27
CA LEU A 195 23.02 -2.08 3.64
C LEU A 195 23.01 -3.62 3.66
N ARG A 196 22.16 -4.24 2.84
CA ARG A 196 22.11 -5.71 2.70
C ARG A 196 23.40 -6.29 2.16
N LEU A 197 24.11 -5.52 1.32
CA LEU A 197 25.46 -5.86 0.82
C LEU A 197 26.59 -5.47 1.80
N LYS A 198 26.26 -4.95 2.99
CA LYS A 198 27.21 -4.43 3.99
C LYS A 198 28.02 -3.20 3.50
N ASN A 199 27.56 -2.54 2.46
CA ASN A 199 28.16 -1.33 1.89
C ASN A 199 27.63 -0.08 2.61
N VAL A 200 27.92 0.06 3.91
CA VAL A 200 27.33 1.09 4.79
C VAL A 200 27.63 2.50 4.30
N ARG A 201 28.85 2.76 3.77
CA ARG A 201 29.25 4.09 3.28
C ARG A 201 28.37 4.52 2.11
N GLN A 202 28.16 3.64 1.14
CA GLN A 202 27.32 3.91 -0.05
C GLN A 202 25.84 4.10 0.33
N ALA A 203 25.37 3.33 1.32
CA ALA A 203 24.02 3.51 1.85
C ALA A 203 23.82 4.91 2.48
N ILE A 204 24.73 5.35 3.35
CA ILE A 204 24.70 6.69 3.95
C ILE A 204 24.74 7.78 2.87
N GLU A 205 25.57 7.59 1.82
CA GLU A 205 25.63 8.55 0.72
C GLU A 205 24.31 8.65 -0.04
N ALA A 206 23.65 7.54 -0.35
CA ALA A 206 22.35 7.53 -1.00
C ALA A 206 21.27 8.21 -0.13
N PHE A 207 21.23 7.95 1.17
CA PHE A 207 20.34 8.63 2.11
C PHE A 207 20.63 10.15 2.19
N ARG A 208 21.89 10.56 2.19
CA ARG A 208 22.26 11.98 2.17
C ARG A 208 21.81 12.67 0.88
N ARG A 209 21.75 11.96 -0.24
CA ARG A 209 21.18 12.51 -1.49
C ARG A 209 19.69 12.79 -1.34
N ILE A 210 18.92 11.89 -0.67
CA ILE A 210 17.50 12.12 -0.38
C ILE A 210 17.32 13.39 0.46
N LYS A 211 18.12 13.59 1.51
CA LYS A 211 18.07 14.80 2.37
C LYS A 211 18.32 16.12 1.63
N LYS A 212 18.94 16.07 0.46
CA LYS A 212 19.18 17.26 -0.39
C LYS A 212 18.02 17.55 -1.36
N LEU A 213 17.05 16.64 -1.50
CA LEU A 213 15.92 16.84 -2.39
C LEU A 213 14.92 17.82 -1.80
N SER A 214 14.35 18.69 -2.65
CA SER A 214 13.27 19.58 -2.24
C SER A 214 12.01 18.81 -1.90
N ILE A 215 11.37 19.15 -0.79
CA ILE A 215 10.08 18.55 -0.37
C ILE A 215 8.98 19.22 -1.18
N THR A 216 8.50 18.56 -2.23
CA THR A 216 7.47 19.08 -3.15
C THR A 216 6.15 18.31 -3.05
N SER A 217 6.11 17.20 -2.31
CA SER A 217 4.91 16.39 -2.13
C SER A 217 4.91 15.66 -0.77
N PRO A 218 3.72 15.24 -0.26
CA PRO A 218 3.62 14.43 0.94
C PRO A 218 4.40 13.11 0.85
N GLU A 219 4.47 12.49 -0.34
CA GLU A 219 5.23 11.26 -0.57
C GLU A 219 6.73 11.48 -0.36
N ARG A 220 7.27 12.58 -0.90
CA ARG A 220 8.68 12.93 -0.67
C ARG A 220 8.98 13.21 0.80
N LYS A 221 8.05 13.85 1.52
CA LYS A 221 8.16 14.04 2.97
C LYS A 221 8.25 12.70 3.69
N ARG A 222 7.37 11.75 3.36
CA ARG A 222 7.41 10.39 3.95
C ARG A 222 8.72 9.68 3.70
N VAL A 223 9.27 9.74 2.49
CA VAL A 223 10.59 9.15 2.18
C VAL A 223 11.71 9.82 2.96
N LEU A 224 11.63 11.13 3.19
CA LEU A 224 12.60 11.87 3.99
C LEU A 224 12.53 11.45 5.45
N ASP A 225 11.34 11.35 6.05
CA ASP A 225 11.14 10.89 7.42
C ASP A 225 11.66 9.46 7.62
N GLU A 226 11.36 8.53 6.69
CA GLU A 226 11.93 7.18 6.71
C GLU A 226 13.45 7.19 6.58
N THR A 227 14.00 8.14 5.81
CA THR A 227 15.44 8.33 5.67
C THR A 227 16.08 8.78 6.98
N HIS A 228 15.48 9.75 7.66
CA HIS A 228 15.92 10.20 8.99
C HIS A 228 15.91 9.05 9.99
N LEU A 229 14.80 8.31 10.06
CA LEU A 229 14.68 7.17 10.97
C LEU A 229 15.75 6.10 10.70
N THR A 230 15.95 5.74 9.43
CA THR A 230 16.93 4.70 9.05
C THR A 230 18.36 5.16 9.28
N LEU A 231 18.71 6.40 8.94
CA LEU A 231 20.03 6.97 9.24
C LEU A 231 20.28 7.04 10.75
N GLY A 232 19.28 7.41 11.53
CA GLY A 232 19.34 7.40 12.99
C GLY A 232 19.73 6.02 13.51
N TYR A 233 19.09 4.95 13.05
CA TYR A 233 19.46 3.58 13.42
C TYR A 233 20.88 3.21 12.98
N ILE A 234 21.27 3.57 11.76
CA ILE A 234 22.65 3.30 11.27
C ILE A 234 23.68 3.98 12.17
N TYR A 235 23.49 5.27 12.48
CA TYR A 235 24.39 5.99 13.36
C TYR A 235 24.40 5.43 14.78
N TYR A 236 23.25 4.99 15.29
CA TYR A 236 23.14 4.34 16.60
C TYR A 236 23.95 3.06 16.65
N GLU A 237 23.83 2.18 15.67
CA GLU A 237 24.59 0.93 15.59
C GLU A 237 26.10 1.15 15.41
N LEU A 238 26.50 2.24 14.74
CA LEU A 238 27.88 2.66 14.62
C LEU A 238 28.44 3.34 15.88
N GLY A 239 27.62 3.55 16.93
CA GLY A 239 28.01 4.22 18.17
C GLY A 239 28.04 5.76 18.06
N TYR A 240 27.59 6.35 16.99
CA TYR A 240 27.47 7.80 16.78
C TYR A 240 26.15 8.33 17.35
N TYR A 241 25.96 8.19 18.67
CA TYR A 241 24.66 8.45 19.32
C TYR A 241 24.17 9.90 19.18
N GLN A 242 25.07 10.88 19.11
CA GLN A 242 24.66 12.27 18.91
C GLN A 242 24.12 12.51 17.49
N GLN A 243 24.76 11.92 16.49
CA GLN A 243 24.25 11.97 15.10
C GLN A 243 22.94 11.22 14.97
N ALA A 244 22.83 10.04 15.61
CA ALA A 244 21.58 9.29 15.67
C ALA A 244 20.43 10.12 16.25
N LEU A 245 20.69 10.80 17.39
CA LEU A 245 19.70 11.66 18.04
C LEU A 245 19.24 12.81 17.14
N ASN A 246 20.15 13.44 16.40
CA ASN A 246 19.79 14.50 15.45
C ASN A 246 18.84 13.96 14.37
N GLU A 247 19.15 12.80 13.80
CA GLU A 247 18.29 12.19 12.78
C GLU A 247 16.93 11.78 13.37
N PHE A 248 16.85 11.18 14.55
CA PHE A 248 15.57 10.82 15.16
C PHE A 248 14.69 12.04 15.50
N ASN A 249 15.29 13.15 15.91
CA ASN A 249 14.56 14.38 16.19
C ASN A 249 14.01 15.06 14.91
N ASP A 250 14.61 14.79 13.76
CA ASP A 250 14.16 15.32 12.46
C ASP A 250 12.97 14.56 11.88
N VAL A 251 12.54 13.43 12.48
CA VAL A 251 11.35 12.67 12.05
C VAL A 251 10.09 13.43 12.44
N SER A 252 9.24 13.72 11.47
CA SER A 252 8.02 14.51 11.65
C SER A 252 7.02 13.82 12.61
N SER A 253 6.32 14.60 13.42
CA SER A 253 5.33 14.09 14.37
C SER A 253 4.09 13.46 13.73
N ASP A 254 3.78 13.82 12.48
CA ASP A 254 2.71 13.24 11.67
C ASP A 254 3.13 11.95 10.92
N HIS A 255 4.40 11.55 11.02
CA HIS A 255 4.88 10.32 10.42
C HIS A 255 4.39 9.08 11.19
N SER A 256 3.96 8.04 10.49
CA SER A 256 3.42 6.80 11.11
C SER A 256 4.37 6.11 12.08
N ARG A 257 5.69 6.28 11.88
CA ARG A 257 6.75 5.73 12.73
C ARG A 257 7.41 6.75 13.63
N HIS A 258 6.73 7.85 13.94
CA HIS A 258 7.25 8.86 14.87
C HIS A 258 7.53 8.28 16.28
N GLN A 259 6.70 7.34 16.72
CA GLN A 259 6.89 6.67 18.01
C GLN A 259 8.17 5.82 18.07
N ASP A 260 8.54 5.15 16.94
CA ASP A 260 9.85 4.49 16.82
C ASP A 260 10.99 5.50 17.03
N ALA A 261 10.88 6.70 16.44
CA ALA A 261 11.89 7.74 16.58
C ALA A 261 12.00 8.24 18.02
N LEU A 262 10.88 8.43 18.73
CA LEU A 262 10.87 8.82 20.13
C LEU A 262 11.57 7.78 21.02
N LEU A 263 11.25 6.49 20.84
CA LEU A 263 11.90 5.41 21.58
C LEU A 263 13.41 5.35 21.29
N ALA A 264 13.77 5.42 20.00
CA ALA A 264 15.17 5.39 19.57
C ALA A 264 15.97 6.61 20.09
N ALA A 265 15.35 7.81 20.13
CA ALA A 265 15.94 9.00 20.74
C ALA A 265 16.14 8.82 22.24
N GLY A 266 15.18 8.19 22.94
CA GLY A 266 15.33 7.80 24.34
C GLY A 266 16.55 6.91 24.57
N TRP A 267 16.70 5.86 23.77
CA TRP A 267 17.87 4.97 23.82
C TRP A 267 19.19 5.70 23.51
N ALA A 268 19.21 6.54 22.49
CA ALA A 268 20.40 7.30 22.12
C ALA A 268 20.84 8.23 23.27
N ARG A 269 19.91 8.90 23.95
CA ARG A 269 20.18 9.73 25.12
C ARG A 269 20.70 8.92 26.30
N VAL A 270 20.13 7.73 26.54
CA VAL A 270 20.64 6.82 27.59
C VAL A 270 22.08 6.38 27.30
N LYS A 271 22.43 6.16 26.03
CA LYS A 271 23.83 5.83 25.63
C LYS A 271 24.79 7.01 25.81
N LEU A 272 24.27 8.24 25.81
CA LEU A 272 25.02 9.48 26.11
C LEU A 272 24.99 9.87 27.59
N ASP A 273 24.46 9.01 28.49
CA ASP A 273 24.22 9.27 29.89
C ASP A 273 23.36 10.51 30.20
N GLN A 274 22.54 10.92 29.20
CA GLN A 274 21.62 12.06 29.29
C GLN A 274 20.24 11.61 29.84
N PHE A 275 20.25 11.00 31.03
CA PHE A 275 19.05 10.35 31.60
C PHE A 275 17.86 11.30 31.74
N LYS A 276 18.10 12.54 32.23
CA LYS A 276 17.06 13.56 32.40
C LYS A 276 16.42 13.93 31.04
N GLN A 277 17.23 14.14 30.03
CA GLN A 277 16.73 14.49 28.69
C GLN A 277 16.02 13.29 28.02
N ALA A 278 16.43 12.05 28.33
CA ALA A 278 15.80 10.83 27.83
C ALA A 278 14.35 10.69 28.32
N THR A 279 13.98 11.23 29.48
CA THR A 279 12.59 11.15 29.97
C THR A 279 11.60 11.87 29.06
N LEU A 280 12.00 12.95 28.37
CA LEU A 280 11.10 13.75 27.54
C LEU A 280 10.45 12.94 26.40
N PRO A 281 11.21 12.38 25.44
CA PRO A 281 10.62 11.59 24.34
C PRO A 281 9.95 10.31 24.83
N LEU A 282 10.44 9.70 25.92
CA LEU A 282 9.83 8.49 26.49
C LEU A 282 8.47 8.76 27.12
N THR A 283 8.32 9.91 27.82
CA THR A 283 7.03 10.32 28.37
C THR A 283 6.02 10.64 27.28
N GLU A 284 6.46 11.33 26.22
CA GLU A 284 5.63 11.60 25.04
C GLU A 284 5.16 10.31 24.38
N LEU A 285 6.08 9.36 24.16
CA LEU A 285 5.77 8.04 23.60
C LEU A 285 4.67 7.32 24.38
N VAL A 286 4.84 7.23 25.71
CA VAL A 286 3.89 6.54 26.59
C VAL A 286 2.54 7.27 26.68
N ALA A 287 2.54 8.61 26.65
CA ALA A 287 1.32 9.40 26.69
C ALA A 287 0.46 9.23 25.43
N ASN A 288 1.10 9.10 24.26
CA ASN A 288 0.39 8.97 23.00
C ASN A 288 -0.31 7.62 22.84
N ASN A 289 0.34 6.51 23.24
CA ASN A 289 -0.22 5.16 23.11
C ASN A 289 0.23 4.26 24.29
N PRO A 290 -0.38 4.36 25.47
CA PRO A 290 0.12 3.72 26.69
C PRO A 290 0.08 2.18 26.66
N THR A 291 -0.67 1.58 25.74
CA THR A 291 -0.84 0.11 25.62
C THR A 291 -0.09 -0.49 24.42
N ASP A 292 0.65 0.33 23.66
CA ASP A 292 1.44 -0.15 22.53
C ASP A 292 2.72 -0.86 23.00
N GLU A 293 3.24 -1.75 22.17
CA GLU A 293 4.49 -2.47 22.43
C GLU A 293 5.70 -1.54 22.61
N LEU A 294 5.74 -0.44 21.86
CA LEU A 294 6.77 0.59 22.02
C LEU A 294 6.69 1.28 23.38
N ALA A 295 5.46 1.45 23.91
CA ALA A 295 5.26 2.00 25.25
C ALA A 295 5.73 1.03 26.34
N GLU A 296 5.64 -0.28 26.17
CA GLU A 296 6.20 -1.26 27.10
C GLU A 296 7.71 -1.07 27.27
N GLU A 297 8.44 -0.98 26.16
CA GLU A 297 9.88 -0.71 26.16
C GLU A 297 10.20 0.70 26.68
N GLY A 298 9.37 1.69 26.27
CA GLY A 298 9.49 3.08 26.72
C GLY A 298 9.34 3.22 28.23
N LEU A 299 8.36 2.58 28.84
CA LEU A 299 8.16 2.54 30.30
C LEU A 299 9.35 1.89 31.01
N PHE A 300 9.84 0.75 30.48
CA PHE A 300 11.04 0.13 31.04
C PHE A 300 12.23 1.09 31.03
N LEU A 301 12.48 1.74 29.89
CA LEU A 301 13.59 2.67 29.72
C LEU A 301 13.43 3.91 30.60
N LEU A 302 12.22 4.42 30.76
CA LEU A 302 11.88 5.53 31.60
C LEU A 302 12.19 5.20 33.09
N GLY A 303 11.74 4.03 33.56
CA GLY A 303 12.07 3.54 34.91
C GLY A 303 13.57 3.41 35.14
N ARG A 304 14.31 2.93 34.11
CA ARG A 304 15.78 2.88 34.18
C ARG A 304 16.42 4.25 34.24
N CYS A 305 15.89 5.25 33.53
CA CYS A 305 16.37 6.64 33.65
C CYS A 305 16.18 7.18 35.05
N TYR A 306 15.02 6.97 35.66
CA TYR A 306 14.77 7.39 37.05
C TYR A 306 15.69 6.69 38.04
N LEU A 307 15.93 5.36 37.90
CA LEU A 307 16.92 4.65 38.74
C LEU A 307 18.32 5.25 38.64
N LYS A 308 18.75 5.61 37.42
CA LYS A 308 20.08 6.22 37.20
C LYS A 308 20.19 7.64 37.76
N MET A 309 19.09 8.34 37.89
CA MET A 309 19.01 9.67 38.51
C MET A 309 18.84 9.64 40.05
N GLY A 310 18.73 8.45 40.65
CA GLY A 310 18.46 8.31 42.10
C GLY A 310 17.01 8.60 42.48
N LEU A 311 16.11 8.73 41.54
CA LEU A 311 14.68 8.97 41.73
C LEU A 311 13.94 7.62 41.87
N TYR A 312 14.14 6.97 43.03
CA TYR A 312 13.71 5.57 43.22
C TYR A 312 12.20 5.40 43.35
N ALA A 313 11.51 6.42 43.92
CA ALA A 313 10.06 6.37 44.02
C ALA A 313 9.38 6.46 42.65
N GLU A 314 9.86 7.35 41.78
CA GLU A 314 9.39 7.51 40.42
C GLU A 314 9.69 6.27 39.60
N ALA A 315 10.89 5.67 39.75
CA ALA A 315 11.26 4.42 39.08
C ALA A 315 10.31 3.28 39.47
N GLN A 316 10.01 3.13 40.76
CA GLN A 316 9.07 2.13 41.26
C GLN A 316 7.69 2.32 40.66
N SER A 317 7.14 3.54 40.67
CA SER A 317 5.83 3.86 40.11
C SER A 317 5.74 3.53 38.63
N VAL A 318 6.76 3.88 37.83
CA VAL A 318 6.79 3.57 36.39
C VAL A 318 6.83 2.06 36.12
N TYR A 319 7.63 1.30 36.90
CA TYR A 319 7.67 -0.15 36.73
C TYR A 319 6.37 -0.83 37.19
N GLU A 320 5.71 -0.32 38.23
CA GLU A 320 4.37 -0.80 38.64
C GLU A 320 3.33 -0.55 37.56
N ASN A 321 3.39 0.63 36.92
CA ASN A 321 2.53 0.96 35.79
C ASN A 321 2.75 -0.01 34.62
N LEU A 322 4.01 -0.27 34.21
CA LEU A 322 4.34 -1.24 33.17
C LEU A 322 3.76 -2.63 33.49
N ILE A 323 3.99 -3.12 34.74
CA ILE A 323 3.54 -4.44 35.17
C ILE A 323 2.01 -4.53 35.17
N SER A 324 1.30 -3.45 35.47
CA SER A 324 -0.16 -3.41 35.48
C SER A 324 -0.78 -3.38 34.10
N ILE A 325 -0.17 -2.64 33.16
CA ILE A 325 -0.70 -2.48 31.79
C ILE A 325 -0.40 -3.71 30.92
N PHE A 326 0.80 -4.29 31.07
CA PHE A 326 1.26 -5.39 30.22
C PHE A 326 1.25 -6.73 30.99
N PRO A 327 0.18 -7.54 30.88
CA PRO A 327 0.10 -8.84 31.54
C PRO A 327 1.09 -9.85 30.93
N ARG A 328 1.39 -10.94 31.68
CA ARG A 328 2.22 -12.03 31.12
C ARG A 328 1.56 -12.62 29.90
N ARG A 329 2.33 -12.76 28.84
CA ARG A 329 1.85 -13.24 27.54
C ARG A 329 1.86 -14.78 27.50
N GLU A 330 0.71 -15.39 27.22
CA GLU A 330 0.61 -16.81 26.85
C GLU A 330 0.67 -16.94 25.33
N VAL A 331 1.37 -17.98 24.84
CA VAL A 331 1.65 -18.15 23.41
C VAL A 331 0.71 -19.18 22.79
N ILE A 332 0.04 -18.83 21.69
CA ILE A 332 -0.80 -19.74 20.88
C ILE A 332 -0.22 -19.84 19.45
N PRO A 333 0.58 -20.87 19.14
CA PRO A 333 1.38 -20.93 17.91
C PRO A 333 0.64 -21.19 16.59
N ASN A 334 -0.52 -21.86 16.60
CA ASN A 334 -1.16 -22.39 15.37
C ASN A 334 -2.28 -21.54 14.77
N MET A 335 -2.80 -20.55 15.48
CA MET A 335 -3.94 -19.75 15.03
C MET A 335 -3.63 -18.75 13.91
N VAL A 336 -2.39 -18.25 13.81
CA VAL A 336 -2.01 -17.21 12.82
C VAL A 336 -2.06 -17.73 11.39
N ASN A 337 -1.64 -18.98 11.15
CA ASN A 337 -1.68 -19.58 9.82
C ASN A 337 -3.11 -19.85 9.32
N GLU A 338 -3.99 -20.35 10.19
CA GLU A 338 -5.40 -20.57 9.84
C GLU A 338 -6.12 -19.26 9.49
N ILE A 339 -5.82 -18.18 10.24
CA ILE A 339 -6.46 -16.89 9.99
C ILE A 339 -5.91 -16.23 8.71
N ASN A 340 -4.63 -16.39 8.38
CA ASN A 340 -4.07 -15.91 7.10
C ASN A 340 -4.73 -16.58 5.89
N LEU A 341 -4.95 -17.90 5.93
CA LEU A 341 -5.64 -18.63 4.87
C LEU A 341 -7.10 -18.17 4.72
N THR A 342 -7.75 -17.84 5.84
CA THR A 342 -9.12 -17.32 5.84
C THR A 342 -9.18 -15.90 5.23
N LEU A 343 -8.20 -15.04 5.51
CA LEU A 343 -8.09 -13.70 4.90
C LEU A 343 -7.90 -13.76 3.39
N GLU A 344 -7.06 -14.65 2.89
CA GLU A 344 -6.90 -14.85 1.45
C GLU A 344 -8.21 -15.27 0.80
N ALA A 345 -8.94 -16.20 1.41
CA ALA A 345 -10.24 -16.64 0.92
C ALA A 345 -11.28 -15.51 0.90
N GLU A 346 -11.33 -14.68 1.96
CA GLU A 346 -12.25 -13.52 2.03
C GLU A 346 -11.86 -12.41 1.05
N SER A 347 -10.57 -12.19 0.78
CA SER A 347 -10.10 -11.26 -0.24
C SER A 347 -10.58 -11.66 -1.64
N ILE A 348 -10.44 -12.94 -2.00
CA ILE A 348 -10.92 -13.50 -3.28
C ILE A 348 -12.44 -13.37 -3.40
N LYS A 349 -13.16 -13.61 -2.32
CA LYS A 349 -14.62 -13.48 -2.27
C LYS A 349 -15.06 -12.03 -2.49
N MET A 350 -14.36 -11.07 -1.86
CA MET A 350 -14.63 -9.64 -2.03
C MET A 350 -14.35 -9.17 -3.47
N GLU A 351 -13.28 -9.65 -4.09
CA GLU A 351 -12.97 -9.36 -5.50
C GLU A 351 -14.09 -9.84 -6.43
N ARG A 352 -14.63 -11.05 -6.16
CA ARG A 352 -15.76 -11.59 -6.93
C ARG A 352 -17.03 -10.74 -6.78
N ILE A 353 -17.37 -10.33 -5.56
CA ILE A 353 -18.56 -9.50 -5.30
C ILE A 353 -18.42 -8.12 -5.98
N LYS A 354 -17.24 -7.51 -5.94
CA LYS A 354 -16.96 -6.25 -6.65
C LYS A 354 -17.14 -6.40 -8.16
N LEU A 355 -16.66 -7.51 -8.73
CA LEU A 355 -16.82 -7.79 -10.15
C LEU A 355 -18.30 -7.96 -10.52
N ASP A 356 -19.06 -8.72 -9.72
CA ASP A 356 -20.50 -8.90 -9.93
C ASP A 356 -21.25 -7.55 -9.87
N LEU A 357 -20.88 -6.67 -8.93
CA LEU A 357 -21.47 -5.31 -8.83
C LEU A 357 -21.12 -4.47 -10.06
N LEU A 358 -19.86 -4.49 -10.51
CA LEU A 358 -19.43 -3.74 -11.69
C LEU A 358 -20.22 -4.18 -12.94
N MET A 359 -20.37 -5.48 -13.13
CA MET A 359 -21.16 -6.04 -14.25
C MET A 359 -22.63 -5.68 -14.17
N LEU A 360 -23.21 -5.65 -12.97
CA LEU A 360 -24.60 -5.27 -12.74
C LEU A 360 -24.83 -3.77 -13.03
N GLU A 361 -23.92 -2.90 -12.58
CA GLU A 361 -23.98 -1.46 -12.84
C GLU A 361 -23.78 -1.12 -14.32
N THR A 362 -22.94 -1.87 -15.03
CA THR A 362 -22.79 -1.75 -16.48
C THR A 362 -24.11 -2.05 -17.18
N LYS A 363 -24.78 -3.16 -16.81
CA LYS A 363 -26.09 -3.54 -17.36
C LYS A 363 -27.14 -2.46 -17.15
N LEU A 364 -27.11 -1.77 -16.01
CA LEU A 364 -28.05 -0.69 -15.69
C LEU A 364 -27.81 0.54 -16.56
N LEU A 365 -26.57 0.85 -16.91
CA LEU A 365 -26.23 1.92 -17.85
C LEU A 365 -26.74 1.61 -19.28
N ASP A 366 -26.55 0.39 -19.75
CA ASP A 366 -27.03 -0.06 -21.05
C ASP A 366 -28.55 0.15 -21.19
N MET A 367 -29.31 -0.15 -20.12
CA MET A 367 -30.77 0.00 -20.10
C MET A 367 -31.22 1.47 -20.02
N LEU A 368 -30.43 2.36 -19.40
CA LEU A 368 -30.73 3.78 -19.32
C LEU A 368 -30.52 4.53 -20.64
N GLU A 369 -29.55 4.11 -21.46
CA GLU A 369 -29.33 4.69 -22.79
C GLU A 369 -30.41 4.32 -23.80
N ILE A 370 -31.02 3.14 -23.66
CA ILE A 370 -32.13 2.68 -24.53
C ILE A 370 -33.45 3.44 -24.21
N SER A 371 -33.56 4.02 -23.03
CA SER A 371 -34.85 4.61 -22.53
C SER A 371 -34.98 6.12 -22.66
N SER A 372 -34.13 6.78 -23.45
CA SER A 372 -34.16 8.26 -23.54
C SER A 372 -35.27 8.87 -24.40
N GLU A 373 -36.06 8.07 -25.13
CA GLU A 373 -37.22 8.58 -25.91
C GLU A 373 -38.45 7.70 -25.69
N GLU A 374 -39.51 8.31 -25.14
CA GLU A 374 -40.90 7.83 -24.96
C GLU A 374 -41.15 6.60 -24.07
N SER A 375 -42.08 6.74 -23.13
CA SER A 375 -42.66 5.78 -22.17
C SER A 375 -42.01 4.39 -22.14
N MET A 376 -41.12 4.17 -21.17
CA MET A 376 -40.43 2.92 -20.94
C MET A 376 -41.40 1.74 -20.86
N PRO A 377 -41.22 0.66 -21.61
CA PRO A 377 -42.07 -0.53 -21.49
C PRO A 377 -41.98 -1.13 -20.08
N GLU A 378 -43.14 -1.60 -19.57
CA GLU A 378 -43.29 -2.09 -18.19
C GLU A 378 -42.24 -3.19 -17.83
N HIS A 379 -41.92 -4.10 -18.76
CA HIS A 379 -40.94 -5.15 -18.55
C HIS A 379 -39.49 -4.63 -18.40
N ILE A 380 -39.15 -3.47 -18.98
CA ILE A 380 -37.85 -2.84 -18.82
C ILE A 380 -37.78 -2.16 -17.46
N GLN A 381 -38.86 -1.55 -17.02
CA GLN A 381 -38.97 -0.94 -15.69
C GLN A 381 -38.87 -1.98 -14.58
N GLU A 382 -39.55 -3.13 -14.69
CA GLU A 382 -39.41 -4.25 -13.76
C GLU A 382 -38.00 -4.79 -13.70
N GLU A 383 -37.28 -4.89 -14.85
CA GLU A 383 -35.90 -5.37 -14.87
C GLU A 383 -34.93 -4.34 -14.25
N GLN A 384 -35.17 -3.03 -14.47
CA GLN A 384 -34.41 -1.97 -13.79
C GLN A 384 -34.58 -2.04 -12.27
N ASP A 385 -35.80 -2.25 -11.78
CA ASP A 385 -36.08 -2.36 -10.35
C ASP A 385 -35.37 -3.60 -9.76
N ARG A 386 -35.41 -4.74 -10.45
CA ARG A 386 -34.67 -5.95 -10.03
C ARG A 386 -33.16 -5.72 -9.96
N ILE A 387 -32.60 -5.03 -10.96
CA ILE A 387 -31.18 -4.69 -10.99
C ILE A 387 -30.83 -3.72 -9.87
N ALA A 388 -31.71 -2.72 -9.59
CA ALA A 388 -31.52 -1.80 -8.49
C ALA A 388 -31.53 -2.48 -7.11
N GLU A 389 -32.46 -3.42 -6.90
CA GLU A 389 -32.50 -4.23 -5.67
C GLU A 389 -31.25 -5.12 -5.52
N ALA A 390 -30.84 -5.80 -6.60
CA ALA A 390 -29.63 -6.63 -6.61
C ALA A 390 -28.38 -5.78 -6.31
N ARG A 391 -28.29 -4.56 -6.84
CA ARG A 391 -27.23 -3.59 -6.57
C ARG A 391 -27.16 -3.25 -5.07
N ILE A 392 -28.30 -2.93 -4.46
CA ILE A 392 -28.37 -2.62 -3.02
C ILE A 392 -27.90 -3.82 -2.20
N GLY A 393 -28.31 -5.03 -2.59
CA GLY A 393 -27.89 -6.29 -1.96
C GLY A 393 -26.36 -6.50 -2.04
N LEU A 394 -25.76 -6.30 -3.21
CA LEU A 394 -24.31 -6.43 -3.40
C LEU A 394 -23.52 -5.37 -2.65
N LEU A 395 -23.98 -4.11 -2.64
CA LEU A 395 -23.35 -3.02 -1.87
C LEU A 395 -23.39 -3.29 -0.36
N ARG A 396 -24.49 -3.90 0.15
CA ARG A 396 -24.58 -4.32 1.54
C ARG A 396 -23.56 -5.40 1.84
N ARG A 397 -23.49 -6.44 1.00
CA ARG A 397 -22.51 -7.54 1.16
C ARG A 397 -21.06 -7.05 1.10
N ILE A 398 -20.71 -6.15 0.19
CA ILE A 398 -19.37 -5.52 0.14
C ILE A 398 -19.05 -4.83 1.46
N ARG A 399 -20.01 -4.11 2.05
CA ARG A 399 -19.81 -3.40 3.32
C ARG A 399 -19.61 -4.39 4.48
N GLU A 400 -20.38 -5.45 4.54
CA GLU A 400 -20.30 -6.48 5.59
C GLU A 400 -18.97 -7.26 5.49
N GLU A 401 -18.60 -7.70 4.29
CA GLU A 401 -17.34 -8.39 4.03
C GLU A 401 -16.13 -7.50 4.31
N ARG A 402 -16.19 -6.23 3.93
CA ARG A 402 -15.13 -5.26 4.23
C ARG A 402 -14.95 -5.08 5.74
N GLN A 403 -16.03 -4.95 6.51
CA GLN A 403 -15.94 -4.84 7.97
C GLN A 403 -15.34 -6.12 8.59
N THR A 404 -15.68 -7.27 8.05
CA THR A 404 -15.15 -8.56 8.50
C THR A 404 -13.66 -8.65 8.19
N PHE A 405 -13.26 -8.29 6.97
CA PHE A 405 -11.86 -8.26 6.54
C PHE A 405 -11.01 -7.31 7.38
N GLU A 406 -11.50 -6.08 7.65
CA GLU A 406 -10.80 -5.10 8.48
C GLU A 406 -10.61 -5.61 9.92
N LYS A 407 -11.65 -6.25 10.50
CA LYS A 407 -11.55 -6.87 11.84
C LYS A 407 -10.56 -8.04 11.87
N MET A 408 -10.59 -8.89 10.86
CA MET A 408 -9.67 -10.03 10.76
C MET A 408 -8.24 -9.58 10.53
N SER A 409 -8.01 -8.60 9.66
CA SER A 409 -6.70 -8.00 9.42
C SER A 409 -6.13 -7.39 10.71
N TYR A 410 -6.94 -6.63 11.46
CA TYR A 410 -6.54 -6.09 12.75
C TYR A 410 -6.16 -7.19 13.76
N LEU A 411 -6.96 -8.27 13.85
CA LEU A 411 -6.68 -9.40 14.74
C LEU A 411 -5.38 -10.13 14.35
N ILE A 412 -5.11 -10.28 13.05
CA ILE A 412 -3.87 -10.90 12.58
C ILE A 412 -2.66 -10.03 12.90
N ASP A 413 -2.74 -8.73 12.65
CA ASP A 413 -1.65 -7.82 12.97
C ASP A 413 -1.37 -7.81 14.47
N GLU A 414 -2.43 -7.88 15.29
CA GLU A 414 -2.30 -8.02 16.73
C GLU A 414 -1.72 -9.38 17.13
N MET A 415 -2.13 -10.47 16.48
CA MET A 415 -1.60 -11.81 16.74
C MET A 415 -0.18 -11.98 16.21
N LYS A 416 0.15 -11.44 15.03
CA LYS A 416 1.53 -11.41 14.52
C LYS A 416 2.43 -10.63 15.46
N ARG A 417 2.00 -9.46 15.91
CA ARG A 417 2.71 -8.70 16.95
C ARG A 417 2.94 -9.52 18.22
N ARG A 418 1.98 -10.35 18.62
CA ARG A 418 2.11 -11.23 19.79
C ARG A 418 2.97 -12.48 19.56
N THR A 419 3.08 -12.99 18.32
CA THR A 419 3.79 -14.24 17.98
C THR A 419 5.18 -14.03 17.43
N GLU A 420 5.45 -12.97 16.64
CA GLU A 420 6.78 -12.60 16.15
C GLU A 420 7.76 -12.23 17.28
N VAL A 421 7.21 -11.92 18.44
CA VAL A 421 7.95 -11.63 19.69
C VAL A 421 8.79 -12.81 20.19
N LYS A 422 8.71 -14.01 19.58
CA LYS A 422 9.13 -15.24 20.25
C LYS A 422 10.62 -15.60 20.20
N GLN A 423 11.44 -15.04 19.31
CA GLN A 423 12.83 -15.50 19.23
C GLN A 423 13.90 -14.48 19.62
N ASP A 424 13.60 -13.18 19.68
CA ASP A 424 14.63 -12.15 19.90
C ASP A 424 14.21 -10.98 20.80
N ARG A 425 12.98 -10.91 21.32
CA ARG A 425 12.53 -9.79 22.16
C ARG A 425 12.79 -10.05 23.64
N ARG A 426 13.42 -9.05 24.25
CA ARG A 426 13.61 -8.97 25.71
C ARG A 426 12.24 -8.92 26.38
N ASP A 427 12.08 -9.72 27.43
CA ASP A 427 10.90 -9.66 28.31
C ASP A 427 11.01 -8.40 29.20
N TRP A 428 10.51 -7.29 28.67
CA TRP A 428 10.57 -5.99 29.37
C TRP A 428 9.83 -6.04 30.70
N ARG A 429 8.76 -6.85 30.80
CA ARG A 429 8.04 -7.06 32.06
C ARG A 429 8.94 -7.73 33.11
N ALA A 430 9.66 -8.79 32.76
CA ALA A 430 10.57 -9.44 33.71
C ALA A 430 11.68 -8.48 34.17
N TYR A 431 12.21 -7.67 33.23
CA TYR A 431 13.17 -6.63 33.61
C TYR A 431 12.54 -5.53 34.50
N ALA A 432 11.28 -5.19 34.30
CA ALA A 432 10.57 -4.24 35.13
C ALA A 432 10.29 -4.79 36.54
N GLU A 433 9.93 -6.07 36.66
CA GLU A 433 9.77 -6.76 37.96
C GLU A 433 11.06 -6.73 38.76
N TYR A 434 12.21 -6.99 38.14
CA TYR A 434 13.53 -6.84 38.75
C TYR A 434 13.84 -5.38 39.06
N GLY A 435 13.59 -4.45 38.14
CA GLY A 435 13.81 -3.01 38.30
C GLY A 435 13.03 -2.43 39.47
N ARG A 436 11.76 -2.81 39.62
CA ARG A 436 10.89 -2.44 40.74
C ARG A 436 11.47 -2.90 42.07
N THR A 437 11.86 -4.16 42.16
CA THR A 437 12.47 -4.73 43.36
C THR A 437 13.75 -3.97 43.77
N ARG A 438 14.60 -3.67 42.79
CA ARG A 438 15.82 -2.90 42.95
C ARG A 438 15.53 -1.46 43.39
N ALA A 439 14.53 -0.80 42.78
CA ALA A 439 14.14 0.56 43.15
C ALA A 439 13.68 0.64 44.62
N LYS A 440 12.85 -0.34 45.02
CA LYS A 440 12.38 -0.44 46.42
C LYS A 440 13.53 -0.60 47.39
N PHE A 441 14.47 -1.51 47.12
CA PHE A 441 15.64 -1.74 47.98
C PHE A 441 16.53 -0.49 48.10
N LEU A 442 16.82 0.20 46.99
CA LEU A 442 17.62 1.42 47.01
C LEU A 442 16.95 2.56 47.72
N LYS A 443 15.63 2.69 47.64
CA LYS A 443 14.82 3.65 48.37
C LYS A 443 14.93 3.41 49.89
N GLU A 444 14.78 2.15 50.31
CA GLU A 444 14.90 1.79 51.74
C GLU A 444 16.29 2.13 52.34
N ILE A 445 17.36 1.98 51.54
CA ILE A 445 18.72 2.39 51.94
C ILE A 445 18.78 3.90 52.05
N GLN A 446 18.31 4.64 51.04
CA GLN A 446 18.33 6.10 51.05
C GLN A 446 17.57 6.69 52.24
N ASP A 447 16.41 6.11 52.56
CA ASP A 447 15.58 6.53 53.69
C ASP A 447 16.29 6.27 55.07
N LYS A 448 17.04 5.15 55.18
CA LYS A 448 17.87 4.84 56.35
C LYS A 448 19.02 5.84 56.54
N ASP A 449 19.73 6.13 55.44
CA ASP A 449 20.86 7.07 55.45
C ASP A 449 20.41 8.49 55.82
N ASN A 450 19.27 8.94 55.27
CA ASN A 450 18.67 10.23 55.58
C ASN A 450 18.27 10.31 57.06
N ASN A 451 17.67 9.25 57.60
CA ASN A 451 17.28 9.21 59.04
C ASN A 451 18.50 9.14 59.99
N SER A 452 19.62 8.54 59.54
CA SER A 452 20.87 8.48 60.32
C SER A 452 21.64 9.81 60.32
N GLN A 453 21.38 10.71 59.37
CA GLN A 453 21.99 12.06 59.35
C GLN A 453 21.18 13.11 60.12
N VAL A 454 19.96 12.79 60.56
CA VAL A 454 19.06 13.67 61.33
C VAL A 454 19.15 13.39 62.86
N GLN A 455 19.80 12.28 63.22
CA GLN A 455 20.19 11.99 64.66
C GLN A 455 21.64 12.41 64.90
#